data_f79142fe77466649ee4fa8532e8c2dfd
#
_entry.id   f79142fe77466649ee4fa8532e8c2dfd
#
_cell.length_a   1.000
_cell.length_b   1.000
_cell.length_c   1.000
_cell.angle_alpha   90.00
_cell.angle_beta   90.00
_cell.angle_gamma   90.00
#
_symmetry.space_group_name_H-M   'P 1'
#
loop_
_entity.id
_entity.type
_entity.pdbx_description
1 polymer ?
#
loop_
_entity_poly.entity_id
_entity_poly.type
_entity_poly.pdbx_seq_one_letter_code
_entity_poly.pdbx_strand_id
1 'polypeptide(L)'
;MSNINLPWLDPKDPHYPFPSADDALDSPEGLVAAGGDLSPVRLLRAYRQGIFPWYEEGQPILWWSPDPRGILYPDKFIVHKSLLRTLKKQPWNVTYDQAFQRVMTACAEPRSYSKGTWITQDMINAYCHLHQLGHAHSVEVWDDSGGLIGGIYGISMGKLFFGESMFSRETDASKVALLYLSAHLDVWGYQLLDTQLPSSHLNFLGGEAIPRYHYLSLLEQYTQQFPADDAWENNFTLDIFIWVKSKAGSGADSTSSTR
;
A
#
# COMPACT_ATOMS: atom_id res chain seq x y z
N MET A 1 33.36 -9.12 -13.60
CA MET A 1 32.40 -8.35 -12.77
C MET A 1 31.88 -7.26 -13.66
N SER A 2 30.64 -7.36 -14.11
CA SER A 2 29.99 -6.30 -14.91
C SER A 2 29.89 -5.06 -13.99
N ASN A 3 30.45 -3.91 -14.44
CA ASN A 3 30.22 -2.64 -13.77
C ASN A 3 28.71 -2.35 -13.84
N ILE A 4 28.00 -2.52 -12.73
CA ILE A 4 26.62 -2.10 -12.60
C ILE A 4 26.67 -0.56 -12.58
N ASN A 5 26.24 0.06 -13.67
CA ASN A 5 26.14 1.52 -13.76
C ASN A 5 24.75 1.92 -13.20
N LEU A 6 24.62 1.90 -11.86
CA LEU A 6 23.41 2.34 -11.18
C LEU A 6 23.34 3.88 -11.21
N PRO A 7 22.29 4.50 -11.78
CA PRO A 7 22.09 5.94 -11.76
C PRO A 7 22.04 6.48 -10.33
N TRP A 8 22.75 7.60 -10.10
CA TRP A 8 22.79 8.29 -8.82
C TRP A 8 21.99 9.60 -8.91
N LEU A 9 20.94 9.72 -8.09
CA LEU A 9 20.11 10.91 -8.05
C LEU A 9 20.77 11.99 -7.18
N ASP A 10 20.76 13.26 -7.66
CA ASP A 10 21.28 14.38 -6.88
C ASP A 10 20.39 14.65 -5.66
N PRO A 11 20.91 14.57 -4.42
CA PRO A 11 20.14 14.86 -3.22
C PRO A 11 19.79 16.35 -3.04
N LYS A 12 20.43 17.25 -3.79
CA LYS A 12 20.20 18.69 -3.73
C LYS A 12 19.17 19.19 -4.74
N ASP A 13 18.84 18.38 -5.73
CA ASP A 13 17.83 18.71 -6.73
C ASP A 13 16.62 17.73 -6.65
N PRO A 14 15.54 18.05 -5.93
CA PRO A 14 14.37 17.18 -5.81
C PRO A 14 13.64 16.96 -7.15
N HIS A 15 13.99 17.74 -8.17
CA HIS A 15 13.49 17.61 -9.54
C HIS A 15 14.39 16.80 -10.46
N TYR A 16 15.56 16.33 -9.96
CA TYR A 16 16.43 15.46 -10.75
C TYR A 16 15.64 14.25 -11.28
N PRO A 17 15.68 13.96 -12.59
CA PRO A 17 14.81 12.95 -13.18
C PRO A 17 15.18 11.54 -12.73
N PHE A 18 14.17 10.70 -12.52
CA PHE A 18 14.38 9.26 -12.41
C PHE A 18 14.69 8.67 -13.78
N PRO A 19 15.50 7.60 -13.84
CA PRO A 19 15.53 6.71 -15.00
C PRO A 19 14.14 6.11 -15.25
N SER A 20 13.92 5.55 -16.44
CA SER A 20 12.70 4.76 -16.69
C SER A 20 12.65 3.56 -15.74
N ALA A 21 11.44 3.19 -15.28
CA ALA A 21 11.24 1.95 -14.56
C ALA A 21 11.60 0.71 -15.42
N ASP A 22 11.55 0.84 -16.75
CA ASP A 22 11.95 -0.22 -17.68
C ASP A 22 13.49 -0.44 -17.70
N ASP A 23 14.27 0.55 -17.23
CA ASP A 23 15.72 0.44 -17.09
C ASP A 23 16.16 -0.21 -15.76
N ALA A 24 15.20 -0.71 -14.96
CA ALA A 24 15.49 -1.40 -13.71
C ALA A 24 16.38 -2.61 -13.94
N LEU A 25 17.33 -2.83 -13.01
CA LEU A 25 18.28 -3.94 -13.10
C LEU A 25 17.59 -5.31 -12.98
N ASP A 26 18.14 -6.31 -13.66
CA ASP A 26 17.76 -7.71 -13.46
C ASP A 26 18.38 -8.30 -12.17
N SER A 27 19.50 -7.74 -11.71
CA SER A 27 20.17 -8.18 -10.48
C SER A 27 20.93 -7.02 -9.81
N PRO A 28 20.52 -6.56 -8.62
CA PRO A 28 19.28 -6.99 -7.92
C PRO A 28 18.03 -6.56 -8.70
N GLU A 29 17.08 -7.51 -8.82
CA GLU A 29 15.88 -7.36 -9.64
C GLU A 29 15.03 -6.17 -9.18
N GLY A 30 14.70 -5.28 -10.12
CA GLY A 30 13.85 -4.11 -9.88
C GLY A 30 14.58 -2.87 -9.36
N LEU A 31 15.89 -2.89 -9.13
CA LEU A 31 16.63 -1.70 -8.70
C LEU A 31 16.79 -0.69 -9.85
N VAL A 32 16.31 0.55 -9.64
CA VAL A 32 16.28 1.61 -10.67
C VAL A 32 17.38 2.64 -10.45
N ALA A 33 17.57 3.11 -9.21
CA ALA A 33 18.49 4.19 -8.90
C ALA A 33 18.91 4.16 -7.43
N ALA A 34 19.94 4.94 -7.08
CA ALA A 34 20.36 5.22 -5.71
C ALA A 34 20.49 6.73 -5.45
N GLY A 35 20.55 7.13 -4.18
CA GLY A 35 20.70 8.52 -3.77
C GLY A 35 19.42 9.33 -3.81
N GLY A 36 19.52 10.65 -4.00
CA GLY A 36 18.39 11.55 -3.92
C GLY A 36 18.00 11.90 -2.48
N ASP A 37 16.74 12.26 -2.28
CA ASP A 37 16.16 12.70 -1.01
C ASP A 37 14.73 12.13 -0.86
N LEU A 38 14.12 12.29 0.32
CA LEU A 38 12.75 11.87 0.61
C LEU A 38 11.76 13.06 0.63
N SER A 39 12.05 14.14 -0.09
CA SER A 39 11.11 15.26 -0.20
C SER A 39 9.78 14.83 -0.83
N PRO A 40 8.66 15.47 -0.47
CA PRO A 40 7.35 15.17 -1.07
C PRO A 40 7.37 15.23 -2.59
N VAL A 41 8.10 16.18 -3.17
CA VAL A 41 8.22 16.31 -4.63
C VAL A 41 8.84 15.06 -5.25
N ARG A 42 9.97 14.59 -4.68
CA ARG A 42 10.64 13.38 -5.18
C ARG A 42 9.83 12.13 -4.96
N LEU A 43 9.25 11.94 -3.78
CA LEU A 43 8.41 10.78 -3.48
C LEU A 43 7.21 10.69 -4.42
N LEU A 44 6.45 11.77 -4.58
CA LEU A 44 5.28 11.77 -5.47
C LEU A 44 5.66 11.55 -6.95
N ARG A 45 6.85 12.03 -7.37
CA ARG A 45 7.35 11.74 -8.73
C ARG A 45 7.74 10.28 -8.89
N ALA A 46 8.36 9.67 -7.89
CA ALA A 46 8.71 8.26 -7.90
C ALA A 46 7.45 7.39 -8.03
N TYR A 47 6.45 7.61 -7.18
CA TYR A 47 5.19 6.85 -7.21
C TYR A 47 4.45 7.00 -8.55
N ARG A 48 4.44 8.19 -9.16
CA ARG A 48 3.87 8.39 -10.51
C ARG A 48 4.56 7.60 -11.61
N GLN A 49 5.78 7.15 -11.38
CA GLN A 49 6.58 6.35 -12.32
C GLN A 49 6.67 4.87 -11.90
N GLY A 50 5.87 4.45 -10.92
CA GLY A 50 5.88 3.07 -10.42
C GLY A 50 7.13 2.71 -9.61
N ILE A 51 7.84 3.73 -9.12
CA ILE A 51 9.09 3.62 -8.37
C ILE A 51 8.82 3.94 -6.90
N PHE A 52 9.45 3.21 -5.98
CA PHE A 52 9.32 3.45 -4.54
C PHE A 52 10.67 3.30 -3.82
N PRO A 53 10.88 3.97 -2.67
CA PRO A 53 12.09 3.84 -1.88
C PRO A 53 12.04 2.59 -0.99
N TRP A 54 13.14 1.82 -0.98
CA TRP A 54 13.31 0.70 -0.04
C TRP A 54 14.80 0.48 0.20
N TYR A 55 15.25 0.74 1.43
CA TYR A 55 16.65 0.70 1.84
C TYR A 55 16.76 0.50 3.36
N GLU A 56 17.92 0.06 3.85
CA GLU A 56 18.19 -0.14 5.26
C GLU A 56 18.93 1.06 5.87
N GLU A 57 18.89 1.18 7.18
CA GLU A 57 19.62 2.21 7.91
C GLU A 57 21.13 2.20 7.55
N GLY A 58 21.68 3.38 7.28
CA GLY A 58 23.09 3.52 6.86
C GLY A 58 23.36 3.26 5.38
N GLN A 59 22.38 2.81 4.61
CA GLN A 59 22.48 2.74 3.15
C GLN A 59 22.06 4.06 2.50
N PRO A 60 22.52 4.35 1.26
CA PRO A 60 21.87 5.37 0.45
C PRO A 60 20.42 4.97 0.16
N ILE A 61 19.57 5.95 -0.12
CA ILE A 61 18.21 5.66 -0.58
C ILE A 61 18.30 4.84 -1.86
N LEU A 62 17.63 3.69 -1.90
CA LEU A 62 17.50 2.83 -3.06
C LEU A 62 16.07 2.89 -3.59
N TRP A 63 15.94 3.00 -4.92
CA TRP A 63 14.68 3.17 -5.62
C TRP A 63 14.36 1.97 -6.48
N TRP A 64 13.14 1.43 -6.36
CA TRP A 64 12.79 0.12 -6.91
C TRP A 64 11.53 0.16 -7.76
N SER A 65 11.49 -0.66 -8.81
CA SER A 65 10.33 -1.00 -9.60
C SER A 65 10.41 -2.49 -10.00
N PRO A 66 9.93 -3.41 -9.15
CA PRO A 66 10.03 -4.85 -9.38
C PRO A 66 9.17 -5.35 -10.55
N ASP A 67 9.56 -6.49 -11.11
CA ASP A 67 8.82 -7.27 -12.11
C ASP A 67 8.85 -8.76 -11.70
N PRO A 68 7.72 -9.41 -11.39
CA PRO A 68 6.36 -8.88 -11.48
C PRO A 68 5.99 -7.92 -10.33
N ARG A 69 4.99 -7.07 -10.58
CA ARG A 69 4.40 -6.19 -9.57
C ARG A 69 3.26 -6.89 -8.84
N GLY A 70 3.26 -6.81 -7.50
CA GLY A 70 2.14 -7.24 -6.66
C GLY A 70 1.04 -6.18 -6.62
N ILE A 71 -0.20 -6.59 -6.86
CA ILE A 71 -1.38 -5.72 -6.83
C ILE A 71 -2.56 -6.40 -6.16
N LEU A 72 -3.56 -5.59 -5.78
CA LEU A 72 -4.88 -6.05 -5.35
C LEU A 72 -5.95 -5.11 -5.93
N TYR A 73 -6.97 -5.66 -6.57
CA TYR A 73 -8.15 -4.88 -6.93
C TYR A 73 -9.06 -4.77 -5.71
N PRO A 74 -9.42 -3.55 -5.25
CA PRO A 74 -10.20 -3.37 -4.03
C PRO A 74 -11.52 -4.15 -4.02
N ASP A 75 -12.18 -4.20 -5.16
CA ASP A 75 -13.45 -4.92 -5.36
C ASP A 75 -13.31 -6.46 -5.37
N LYS A 76 -12.08 -6.97 -5.53
CA LYS A 76 -11.77 -8.42 -5.57
C LYS A 76 -11.18 -8.95 -4.26
N PHE A 77 -11.20 -8.18 -3.18
CA PHE A 77 -10.70 -8.64 -1.89
C PHE A 77 -11.46 -9.87 -1.41
N ILE A 78 -10.73 -10.95 -1.07
CA ILE A 78 -11.32 -12.22 -0.63
C ILE A 78 -11.48 -12.23 0.89
N VAL A 79 -12.73 -12.25 1.35
CA VAL A 79 -13.06 -12.32 2.78
C VAL A 79 -13.29 -13.76 3.21
N HIS A 80 -12.29 -14.35 3.86
CA HIS A 80 -12.36 -15.72 4.36
C HIS A 80 -13.26 -15.86 5.59
N LYS A 81 -13.86 -17.05 5.76
CA LYS A 81 -14.76 -17.36 6.92
C LYS A 81 -14.10 -17.13 8.28
N SER A 82 -12.77 -17.34 8.38
CA SER A 82 -12.00 -17.06 9.61
C SER A 82 -12.02 -15.57 9.95
N LEU A 83 -11.75 -14.70 8.97
CA LEU A 83 -11.76 -13.25 9.15
C LEU A 83 -13.14 -12.73 9.53
N LEU A 84 -14.20 -13.24 8.88
CA LEU A 84 -15.60 -12.92 9.27
C LEU A 84 -15.91 -13.33 10.70
N ARG A 85 -15.36 -14.45 11.17
CA ARG A 85 -15.53 -14.89 12.55
C ARG A 85 -14.83 -13.95 13.53
N THR A 86 -13.62 -13.50 13.20
CA THR A 86 -12.90 -12.49 13.98
C THR A 86 -13.72 -11.20 14.08
N LEU A 87 -14.18 -10.63 12.96
CA LEU A 87 -15.00 -9.40 12.95
C LEU A 87 -16.28 -9.50 13.81
N LYS A 88 -16.93 -10.68 13.85
CA LYS A 88 -18.14 -10.89 14.64
C LYS A 88 -17.89 -11.05 16.15
N LYS A 89 -16.67 -11.47 16.51
CA LYS A 89 -16.31 -11.78 17.91
C LYS A 89 -15.65 -10.61 18.61
N GLN A 90 -14.86 -9.84 17.89
CA GLN A 90 -14.02 -8.80 18.45
C GLN A 90 -14.71 -7.44 18.37
N PRO A 91 -14.85 -6.72 19.48
CA PRO A 91 -15.41 -5.38 19.52
C PRO A 91 -14.38 -4.31 19.08
N TRP A 92 -13.66 -4.60 17.98
CA TRP A 92 -12.63 -3.70 17.48
C TRP A 92 -13.24 -2.49 16.78
N ASN A 93 -12.68 -1.32 17.07
CA ASN A 93 -13.01 -0.10 16.36
C ASN A 93 -11.99 0.13 15.23
N VAL A 94 -12.46 0.63 14.09
CA VAL A 94 -11.59 0.97 12.94
C VAL A 94 -11.75 2.45 12.63
N THR A 95 -10.61 3.14 12.51
CA THR A 95 -10.54 4.56 12.19
C THR A 95 -9.63 4.81 11.00
N TYR A 96 -9.68 6.03 10.47
CA TYR A 96 -8.89 6.50 9.34
C TYR A 96 -8.20 7.80 9.73
N ASP A 97 -6.90 7.91 9.48
CA ASP A 97 -6.09 9.11 9.66
C ASP A 97 -6.11 9.70 11.09
N GLN A 98 -6.50 8.90 12.10
CA GLN A 98 -6.53 9.35 13.50
C GLN A 98 -5.16 9.21 14.17
N ALA A 99 -4.30 8.35 13.67
CA ALA A 99 -3.03 8.03 14.33
C ALA A 99 -1.91 7.63 13.34
N PHE A 100 -1.81 8.31 12.21
CA PHE A 100 -0.88 7.99 11.12
C PHE A 100 0.55 7.72 11.62
N GLN A 101 1.13 8.65 12.39
CA GLN A 101 2.48 8.49 12.94
C GLN A 101 2.60 7.26 13.85
N ARG A 102 1.56 6.94 14.64
CA ARG A 102 1.55 5.74 15.50
C ARG A 102 1.53 4.47 14.66
N VAL A 103 0.78 4.44 13.55
CA VAL A 103 0.77 3.31 12.60
C VAL A 103 2.15 3.14 11.99
N MET A 104 2.78 4.21 11.49
CA MET A 104 4.14 4.13 10.94
C MET A 104 5.16 3.62 11.97
N THR A 105 5.13 4.16 13.19
CA THR A 105 6.03 3.72 14.27
C THR A 105 5.81 2.23 14.59
N ALA A 106 4.57 1.77 14.65
CA ALA A 106 4.26 0.36 14.89
C ALA A 106 4.71 -0.55 13.71
N CYS A 107 4.63 -0.07 12.47
CA CYS A 107 5.18 -0.78 11.32
C CYS A 107 6.71 -0.86 11.33
N ALA A 108 7.38 0.12 11.96
CA ALA A 108 8.84 0.17 12.11
C ALA A 108 9.35 -0.69 13.27
N GLU A 109 8.50 -1.21 14.16
CA GLU A 109 8.92 -2.09 15.26
C GLU A 109 9.58 -3.37 14.72
N PRO A 110 10.67 -3.85 15.34
CA PRO A 110 11.31 -5.11 14.94
C PRO A 110 10.31 -6.27 14.98
N ARG A 111 10.27 -7.04 13.91
CA ARG A 111 9.43 -8.24 13.85
C ARG A 111 10.19 -9.43 14.44
N SER A 112 9.49 -10.38 15.04
CA SER A 112 10.11 -11.56 15.68
C SER A 112 11.01 -12.39 14.75
N TYR A 113 10.86 -12.23 13.44
CA TYR A 113 11.60 -12.94 12.38
C TYR A 113 12.58 -12.04 11.60
N SER A 114 12.73 -10.76 11.96
CA SER A 114 13.64 -9.80 11.29
C SER A 114 14.45 -9.03 12.31
N LYS A 115 15.76 -8.94 12.09
CA LYS A 115 16.70 -8.22 12.99
C LYS A 115 16.68 -6.69 12.80
N GLY A 116 15.91 -6.15 11.86
CA GLY A 116 15.83 -4.74 11.56
C GLY A 116 14.53 -4.37 10.87
N THR A 117 14.36 -3.09 10.63
CA THR A 117 13.28 -2.52 9.82
C THR A 117 13.88 -1.65 8.74
N TRP A 118 13.22 -1.61 7.59
CA TRP A 118 13.56 -0.68 6.49
C TRP A 118 12.90 0.70 6.69
N ILE A 119 11.96 0.81 7.64
CA ILE A 119 11.28 2.08 7.94
C ILE A 119 12.16 2.87 8.90
N THR A 120 13.03 3.70 8.35
CA THR A 120 13.94 4.58 9.10
C THR A 120 13.20 5.80 9.68
N GLN A 121 13.84 6.53 10.59
CA GLN A 121 13.26 7.77 11.12
C GLN A 121 13.03 8.81 10.03
N ASP A 122 13.92 8.87 9.01
CA ASP A 122 13.75 9.78 7.87
C ASP A 122 12.54 9.41 7.02
N MET A 123 12.25 8.12 6.85
CA MET A 123 11.02 7.68 6.20
C MET A 123 9.78 8.05 7.01
N ILE A 124 9.79 7.84 8.34
CA ILE A 124 8.67 8.25 9.20
C ILE A 124 8.39 9.75 9.03
N ASN A 125 9.42 10.58 9.09
CA ASN A 125 9.30 12.03 8.95
C ASN A 125 8.74 12.42 7.56
N ALA A 126 9.27 11.81 6.49
CA ALA A 126 8.86 12.07 5.12
C ALA A 126 7.40 11.70 4.85
N TYR A 127 6.96 10.51 5.31
CA TYR A 127 5.58 10.06 5.10
C TYR A 127 4.59 10.77 6.02
N CYS A 128 4.99 11.16 7.24
CA CYS A 128 4.18 12.06 8.06
C CYS A 128 3.98 13.44 7.38
N HIS A 129 5.01 13.93 6.67
CA HIS A 129 4.86 15.16 5.88
C HIS A 129 3.91 14.95 4.69
N LEU A 130 4.00 13.82 3.98
CA LEU A 130 3.01 13.49 2.93
C LEU A 130 1.59 13.38 3.48
N HIS A 131 1.42 12.85 4.68
CA HIS A 131 0.12 12.81 5.36
C HIS A 131 -0.42 14.21 5.66
N GLN A 132 0.40 15.12 6.18
CA GLN A 132 0.02 16.51 6.41
C GLN A 132 -0.38 17.25 5.13
N LEU A 133 0.18 16.84 3.98
CA LEU A 133 -0.16 17.36 2.65
C LEU A 133 -1.38 16.66 2.02
N GLY A 134 -2.00 15.67 2.68
CA GLY A 134 -3.15 14.93 2.19
C GLY A 134 -2.85 13.86 1.14
N HIS A 135 -1.60 13.40 1.06
CA HIS A 135 -1.17 12.37 0.11
C HIS A 135 -0.98 10.99 0.73
N ALA A 136 -0.78 10.90 2.02
CA ALA A 136 -0.60 9.63 2.73
C ALA A 136 -1.69 9.44 3.77
N HIS A 137 -2.19 8.21 3.90
CA HIS A 137 -3.32 7.85 4.74
C HIS A 137 -3.08 6.59 5.53
N SER A 138 -3.79 6.42 6.64
CA SER A 138 -3.73 5.23 7.48
C SER A 138 -5.11 4.68 7.83
N VAL A 139 -5.14 3.39 8.10
CA VAL A 139 -6.27 2.71 8.73
C VAL A 139 -5.78 2.10 10.02
N GLU A 140 -6.46 2.40 11.11
CA GLU A 140 -6.14 1.94 12.46
C GLU A 140 -7.17 0.94 12.96
N VAL A 141 -6.71 -0.11 13.65
CA VAL A 141 -7.56 -1.06 14.37
C VAL A 141 -7.26 -0.96 15.86
N TRP A 142 -8.30 -0.71 16.64
CA TRP A 142 -8.24 -0.49 18.08
C TRP A 142 -8.99 -1.57 18.82
N ASP A 143 -8.48 -2.01 19.95
CA ASP A 143 -9.21 -2.81 20.90
C ASP A 143 -10.23 -1.98 21.71
N ASP A 144 -11.01 -2.63 22.55
CA ASP A 144 -12.02 -2.01 23.42
C ASP A 144 -11.43 -1.12 24.52
N SER A 145 -10.13 -1.29 24.83
CA SER A 145 -9.40 -0.42 25.77
C SER A 145 -8.80 0.82 25.11
N GLY A 146 -8.88 0.98 23.79
CA GLY A 146 -8.26 2.04 23.01
C GLY A 146 -6.79 1.77 22.67
N GLY A 147 -6.34 0.52 22.79
CA GLY A 147 -5.01 0.08 22.35
C GLY A 147 -4.96 -0.04 20.83
N LEU A 148 -3.91 0.50 20.19
CA LEU A 148 -3.67 0.32 18.77
C LEU A 148 -3.08 -1.07 18.50
N ILE A 149 -3.88 -1.99 17.94
CA ILE A 149 -3.54 -3.42 17.78
C ILE A 149 -3.23 -3.83 16.35
N GLY A 150 -3.56 -3.02 15.37
CA GLY A 150 -3.26 -3.24 13.97
C GLY A 150 -3.41 -1.98 13.16
N GLY A 151 -2.90 -2.00 11.94
CA GLY A 151 -3.04 -0.88 11.02
C GLY A 151 -2.25 -1.09 9.74
N ILE A 152 -2.53 -0.23 8.78
CA ILE A 152 -1.86 -0.13 7.49
C ILE A 152 -1.72 1.34 7.14
N TYR A 153 -0.65 1.72 6.45
CA TYR A 153 -0.53 3.04 5.85
C TYR A 153 -0.11 2.95 4.40
N GLY A 154 -0.31 4.03 3.67
CA GLY A 154 0.08 4.10 2.27
C GLY A 154 -0.14 5.48 1.66
N ILE A 155 0.05 5.56 0.36
CA ILE A 155 -0.08 6.79 -0.43
C ILE A 155 -1.27 6.69 -1.35
N SER A 156 -2.06 7.77 -1.42
CA SER A 156 -3.16 7.95 -2.36
C SER A 156 -2.72 8.82 -3.53
N MET A 157 -2.97 8.37 -4.75
CA MET A 157 -2.67 9.15 -5.95
C MET A 157 -3.67 8.81 -7.07
N GLY A 158 -4.53 9.75 -7.41
CA GLY A 158 -5.63 9.47 -8.32
C GLY A 158 -6.52 8.34 -7.78
N LYS A 159 -6.84 7.36 -8.61
CA LYS A 159 -7.57 6.16 -8.22
C LYS A 159 -6.67 4.97 -7.86
N LEU A 160 -5.44 5.22 -7.45
CA LEU A 160 -4.52 4.24 -6.90
C LEU A 160 -4.23 4.50 -5.44
N PHE A 161 -4.06 3.41 -4.69
CA PHE A 161 -3.51 3.43 -3.35
C PHE A 161 -2.26 2.55 -3.30
N PHE A 162 -1.15 3.07 -2.81
CA PHE A 162 0.10 2.33 -2.63
C PHE A 162 0.18 1.90 -1.17
N GLY A 163 -0.04 0.63 -0.90
CA GLY A 163 0.04 0.06 0.44
C GLY A 163 1.49 -0.16 0.84
N GLU A 164 2.00 0.62 1.78
CA GLU A 164 3.41 0.64 2.15
C GLU A 164 3.77 -0.45 3.17
N SER A 165 3.09 -0.44 4.30
CA SER A 165 3.34 -1.42 5.34
C SER A 165 2.13 -1.57 6.25
N MET A 166 2.04 -2.73 6.90
CA MET A 166 1.02 -3.04 7.90
C MET A 166 1.63 -3.78 9.08
N PHE A 167 1.02 -3.63 10.26
CA PHE A 167 1.40 -4.33 11.46
C PHE A 167 0.21 -5.01 12.13
N SER A 168 0.49 -5.98 12.98
CA SER A 168 -0.53 -6.72 13.72
C SER A 168 0.03 -7.11 15.08
N ARG A 169 -0.58 -6.63 16.15
CA ARG A 169 -0.28 -7.05 17.53
C ARG A 169 -1.24 -8.13 18.01
N GLU A 170 -2.44 -8.17 17.43
CA GLU A 170 -3.40 -9.24 17.64
C GLU A 170 -3.69 -10.01 16.34
N THR A 171 -4.05 -11.28 16.47
CA THR A 171 -4.34 -12.16 15.32
C THR A 171 -5.43 -11.53 14.45
N ASP A 172 -5.15 -11.44 13.15
CA ASP A 172 -6.01 -10.87 12.11
C ASP A 172 -6.16 -9.33 12.10
N ALA A 173 -5.59 -8.58 13.06
CA ALA A 173 -5.79 -7.13 13.13
C ALA A 173 -5.31 -6.40 11.85
N SER A 174 -4.16 -6.78 11.27
CA SER A 174 -3.72 -6.23 9.98
C SER A 174 -4.62 -6.62 8.80
N LYS A 175 -5.20 -7.83 8.82
CA LYS A 175 -6.17 -8.24 7.80
C LYS A 175 -7.48 -7.48 7.91
N VAL A 176 -7.91 -7.13 9.13
CA VAL A 176 -9.06 -6.24 9.36
C VAL A 176 -8.75 -4.85 8.82
N ALA A 177 -7.57 -4.28 9.10
CA ALA A 177 -7.17 -3.00 8.52
C ALA A 177 -7.19 -3.02 6.98
N LEU A 178 -6.63 -4.05 6.36
CA LEU A 178 -6.59 -4.20 4.90
C LEU A 178 -7.99 -4.43 4.31
N LEU A 179 -8.87 -5.17 4.98
CA LEU A 179 -10.27 -5.36 4.57
C LEU A 179 -11.03 -4.03 4.57
N TYR A 180 -10.94 -3.27 5.65
CA TYR A 180 -11.58 -1.96 5.74
C TYR A 180 -11.02 -0.97 4.72
N LEU A 181 -9.69 -0.95 4.54
CA LEU A 181 -9.07 -0.17 3.47
C LEU A 181 -9.63 -0.56 2.11
N SER A 182 -9.61 -1.85 1.74
CA SER A 182 -10.11 -2.32 0.44
C SER A 182 -11.58 -1.99 0.22
N ALA A 183 -12.41 -2.15 1.24
CA ALA A 183 -13.83 -1.84 1.16
C ALA A 183 -14.11 -0.35 0.92
N HIS A 184 -13.37 0.53 1.60
CA HIS A 184 -13.48 1.98 1.39
C HIS A 184 -12.93 2.41 0.03
N LEU A 185 -11.77 1.87 -0.37
CA LEU A 185 -11.19 2.12 -1.68
C LEU A 185 -12.18 1.76 -2.81
N ASP A 186 -12.85 0.60 -2.69
CA ASP A 186 -13.87 0.17 -3.67
C ASP A 186 -15.04 1.16 -3.73
N VAL A 187 -15.60 1.55 -2.58
CA VAL A 187 -16.73 2.49 -2.51
C VAL A 187 -16.33 3.90 -2.99
N TRP A 188 -15.12 4.36 -2.69
CA TRP A 188 -14.60 5.64 -3.17
C TRP A 188 -14.16 5.61 -4.64
N GLY A 189 -14.26 4.45 -5.32
CA GLY A 189 -13.99 4.29 -6.73
C GLY A 189 -12.52 4.18 -7.10
N TYR A 190 -11.65 3.83 -6.13
CA TYR A 190 -10.28 3.42 -6.42
C TYR A 190 -10.27 2.14 -7.26
N GLN A 191 -9.30 2.02 -8.13
CA GLN A 191 -9.21 0.92 -9.08
C GLN A 191 -8.12 -0.08 -8.72
N LEU A 192 -7.09 0.34 -7.99
CA LEU A 192 -5.92 -0.50 -7.72
C LEU A 192 -5.32 -0.18 -6.35
N LEU A 193 -4.97 -1.22 -5.61
CA LEU A 193 -4.08 -1.21 -4.46
C LEU A 193 -2.75 -1.84 -4.91
N ASP A 194 -1.70 -1.05 -4.99
CA ASP A 194 -0.35 -1.49 -5.27
C ASP A 194 0.27 -2.06 -3.98
N THR A 195 0.75 -3.27 -4.02
CA THR A 195 1.37 -3.97 -2.89
C THR A 195 2.86 -4.21 -3.13
N GLN A 196 3.43 -3.59 -4.16
CA GLN A 196 4.79 -3.63 -4.66
C GLN A 196 5.27 -5.05 -4.98
N LEU A 197 5.41 -5.91 -4.00
CA LEU A 197 5.92 -7.29 -4.16
C LEU A 197 4.79 -8.31 -4.01
N PRO A 198 4.72 -9.32 -4.89
CA PRO A 198 3.83 -10.44 -4.71
C PRO A 198 4.14 -11.20 -3.41
N SER A 199 3.12 -11.62 -2.69
CA SER A 199 3.29 -12.45 -1.50
C SER A 199 2.16 -13.48 -1.38
N SER A 200 2.47 -14.65 -0.83
CA SER A 200 1.47 -15.69 -0.58
C SER A 200 0.34 -15.21 0.34
N HIS A 201 0.66 -14.32 1.28
CA HIS A 201 -0.32 -13.74 2.18
C HIS A 201 -1.32 -12.85 1.44
N LEU A 202 -0.86 -11.97 0.55
CA LEU A 202 -1.72 -11.09 -0.24
C LEU A 202 -2.47 -11.87 -1.32
N ASN A 203 -1.84 -12.87 -1.95
CA ASN A 203 -2.52 -13.75 -2.90
C ASN A 203 -3.69 -14.49 -2.25
N PHE A 204 -3.54 -14.93 -0.98
CA PHE A 204 -4.63 -15.51 -0.22
C PHE A 204 -5.82 -14.54 0.00
N LEU A 205 -5.57 -13.24 0.00
CA LEU A 205 -6.58 -12.19 0.16
C LEU A 205 -7.09 -11.61 -1.19
N GLY A 206 -6.71 -12.21 -2.32
CA GLY A 206 -7.14 -11.79 -3.65
C GLY A 206 -6.10 -10.97 -4.41
N GLY A 207 -4.90 -10.82 -3.87
CA GLY A 207 -3.78 -10.19 -4.57
C GLY A 207 -3.29 -11.04 -5.73
N GLU A 208 -2.75 -10.40 -6.72
CA GLU A 208 -2.17 -11.04 -7.91
C GLU A 208 -0.85 -10.38 -8.31
N ALA A 209 -0.08 -11.07 -9.13
CA ALA A 209 1.16 -10.58 -9.69
C ALA A 209 0.97 -10.30 -11.18
N ILE A 210 1.30 -9.09 -11.62
CA ILE A 210 1.21 -8.72 -13.03
C ILE A 210 2.58 -8.24 -13.54
N PRO A 211 2.87 -8.37 -14.86
CA PRO A 211 4.07 -7.82 -15.45
C PRO A 211 4.16 -6.31 -15.23
N ARG A 212 5.38 -5.79 -14.97
CA ARG A 212 5.62 -4.36 -14.73
C ARG A 212 5.05 -3.46 -15.83
N TYR A 213 5.22 -3.83 -17.12
CA TYR A 213 4.68 -3.03 -18.22
C TYR A 213 3.16 -2.85 -18.14
N HIS A 214 2.44 -3.90 -17.71
CA HIS A 214 0.98 -3.84 -17.53
C HIS A 214 0.64 -2.95 -16.32
N TYR A 215 1.36 -3.10 -15.21
CA TYR A 215 1.20 -2.23 -14.05
C TYR A 215 1.43 -0.75 -14.40
N LEU A 216 2.48 -0.41 -15.15
CA LEU A 216 2.78 0.98 -15.54
C LEU A 216 1.66 1.57 -16.43
N SER A 217 1.04 0.76 -17.30
CA SER A 217 -0.13 1.20 -18.08
C SER A 217 -1.34 1.50 -17.19
N LEU A 218 -1.63 0.67 -16.18
CA LEU A 218 -2.69 0.92 -15.20
C LEU A 218 -2.39 2.16 -14.35
N LEU A 219 -1.13 2.32 -13.93
CA LEU A 219 -0.65 3.47 -13.17
C LEU A 219 -0.89 4.78 -13.94
N GLU A 220 -0.49 4.87 -15.20
CA GLU A 220 -0.72 6.02 -16.04
C GLU A 220 -2.22 6.33 -16.16
N GLN A 221 -3.04 5.32 -16.42
CA GLN A 221 -4.48 5.46 -16.56
C GLN A 221 -5.16 5.98 -15.29
N TYR A 222 -4.82 5.42 -14.12
CA TYR A 222 -5.57 5.66 -12.89
C TYR A 222 -5.06 6.84 -12.08
N THR A 223 -3.80 7.24 -12.21
CA THR A 223 -3.27 8.44 -11.55
C THR A 223 -3.83 9.74 -12.12
N GLN A 224 -4.42 9.70 -13.30
CA GLN A 224 -5.08 10.85 -13.95
C GLN A 224 -6.57 10.97 -13.61
N GLN A 225 -7.14 10.01 -12.89
CA GLN A 225 -8.53 9.99 -12.45
C GLN A 225 -8.62 10.45 -11.00
N PHE A 226 -9.82 10.86 -10.57
CA PHE A 226 -10.06 11.28 -9.19
C PHE A 226 -11.01 10.29 -8.50
N PRO A 227 -10.76 9.93 -7.23
CA PRO A 227 -11.71 9.20 -6.41
C PRO A 227 -12.95 10.05 -6.09
N ALA A 228 -13.87 9.54 -5.29
CA ALA A 228 -14.99 10.31 -4.78
C ALA A 228 -14.50 11.55 -4.01
N ASP A 229 -15.23 12.66 -4.08
CA ASP A 229 -14.82 13.94 -3.48
C ASP A 229 -14.71 13.87 -1.94
N ASP A 230 -15.47 12.97 -1.31
CA ASP A 230 -15.48 12.71 0.14
C ASP A 230 -14.52 11.59 0.58
N ALA A 231 -13.68 11.09 -0.35
CA ALA A 231 -12.67 10.10 0.00
C ALA A 231 -11.72 10.64 1.09
N TRP A 232 -11.47 9.82 2.10
CA TRP A 232 -10.64 10.16 3.27
C TRP A 232 -11.24 11.21 4.21
N GLU A 233 -12.45 11.68 3.98
CA GLU A 233 -13.13 12.53 4.97
C GLU A 233 -13.60 11.69 6.17
N ASN A 234 -13.40 12.22 7.39
CA ASN A 234 -13.67 11.51 8.65
C ASN A 234 -15.15 11.18 8.92
N ASN A 235 -16.05 11.60 8.06
CA ASN A 235 -17.51 11.41 8.22
C ASN A 235 -18.05 10.19 7.46
N PHE A 236 -17.23 9.52 6.67
CA PHE A 236 -17.68 8.37 5.89
C PHE A 236 -17.77 7.12 6.76
N THR A 237 -18.96 6.55 6.87
CA THR A 237 -19.21 5.30 7.58
C THR A 237 -19.62 4.21 6.61
N LEU A 238 -18.91 3.09 6.60
CA LEU A 238 -19.22 1.91 5.80
C LEU A 238 -19.62 0.75 6.72
N ASP A 239 -20.81 0.19 6.51
CA ASP A 239 -21.12 -1.11 7.12
C ASP A 239 -20.38 -2.22 6.38
N ILE A 240 -19.30 -2.70 7.00
CA ILE A 240 -18.43 -3.72 6.43
C ILE A 240 -19.16 -5.03 6.13
N PHE A 241 -20.19 -5.38 6.91
CA PHE A 241 -20.97 -6.60 6.67
C PHE A 241 -21.89 -6.47 5.47
N ILE A 242 -22.42 -5.27 5.19
CA ILE A 242 -23.20 -4.99 3.98
C ILE A 242 -22.27 -5.10 2.76
N TRP A 243 -21.08 -4.47 2.82
CA TRP A 243 -20.11 -4.55 1.72
C TRP A 243 -19.70 -6.01 1.43
N VAL A 244 -19.37 -6.79 2.46
CA VAL A 244 -19.00 -8.22 2.30
C VAL A 244 -20.14 -9.03 1.66
N LYS A 245 -21.39 -8.77 2.03
CA LYS A 245 -22.54 -9.46 1.43
C LYS A 245 -22.73 -9.11 -0.04
N SER A 246 -22.51 -7.84 -0.44
CA SER A 246 -22.64 -7.43 -1.84
C SER A 246 -21.63 -8.13 -2.73
N LYS A 247 -20.39 -8.35 -2.24
CA LYS A 247 -19.34 -9.08 -2.98
C LYS A 247 -19.64 -10.58 -3.11
N ALA A 248 -20.27 -11.21 -2.13
CA ALA A 248 -20.66 -12.62 -2.19
C ALA A 248 -21.80 -12.89 -3.21
N GLY A 249 -22.65 -11.91 -3.51
CA GLY A 249 -23.74 -12.00 -4.50
C GLY A 249 -23.28 -11.85 -5.95
N SER A 250 -22.23 -11.07 -6.19
CA SER A 250 -21.72 -10.81 -7.54
C SER A 250 -20.93 -11.98 -8.16
N GLY A 251 -20.46 -12.94 -7.34
CA GLY A 251 -19.76 -14.14 -7.81
C GLY A 251 -20.67 -15.28 -8.30
N ALA A 252 -22.00 -15.21 -8.11
CA ALA A 252 -22.93 -16.28 -8.44
C ALA A 252 -23.48 -16.24 -9.88
N ASP A 253 -23.38 -15.09 -10.57
CA ASP A 253 -23.97 -14.91 -11.91
C ASP A 253 -23.04 -15.22 -13.09
N SER A 254 -21.77 -15.55 -12.85
CA SER A 254 -20.81 -15.81 -13.95
C SER A 254 -20.71 -17.28 -14.40
N THR A 255 -21.53 -18.21 -13.85
CA THR A 255 -21.46 -19.65 -14.19
C THR A 255 -22.68 -20.21 -14.93
N SER A 256 -23.61 -19.38 -15.39
CA SER A 256 -24.81 -19.86 -16.11
C SER A 256 -24.92 -19.32 -17.54
N SER A 257 -23.90 -19.56 -18.40
CA SER A 257 -24.08 -19.41 -19.85
C SER A 257 -23.07 -20.28 -20.60
N THR A 258 -23.31 -21.60 -20.57
CA THR A 258 -22.86 -22.52 -21.66
C THR A 258 -23.69 -23.81 -21.52
N ARG A 259 -24.78 -23.85 -22.22
CA ARG A 259 -25.39 -25.08 -22.73
C ARG A 259 -25.77 -24.87 -24.19
#